data_48c2a93fa5b531a7a578fcb4044d02cf
#
_entry.id   48c2a93fa5b531a7a578fcb4044d02cf
#
_cell.length_a   1.000
_cell.length_b   1.000
_cell.length_c   1.000
_cell.angle_alpha   90.00
_cell.angle_beta   90.00
_cell.angle_gamma   90.00
#
_symmetry.space_group_name_H-M   'P 1'
#
loop_
_entity.id
_entity.type
_entity.pdbx_description
1 polymer ?
#
loop_
_entity_poly.entity_id
_entity_poly.type
_entity_poly.pdbx_seq_one_letter_code
_entity_poly.pdbx_strand_id
1 'polypeptide(L)'
;MKKKLLLTISLIFGATSVSAGSHSKDYEFPKKDCREMFAGIGGLLEEADKEWAYLEKIPEGSPDALEHAAKIQWYVGLAANYTTIYEAFCDKD
;
A
#
# COMPACT_ATOMS: atom_id res chain seq x y z
N MET A 1 12.15 -9.07 -5.66
CA MET A 1 12.26 -7.66 -5.93
C MET A 1 11.07 -6.86 -5.48
N LYS A 2 9.90 -7.23 -5.98
CA LYS A 2 8.70 -6.52 -5.58
C LYS A 2 8.46 -6.60 -4.09
N LYS A 3 8.74 -7.74 -3.49
CA LYS A 3 8.56 -7.90 -2.06
C LYS A 3 9.48 -7.00 -1.25
N LYS A 4 10.70 -6.81 -1.73
CA LYS A 4 11.64 -5.94 -1.04
C LYS A 4 11.17 -4.50 -1.05
N LEU A 5 10.62 -4.07 -2.17
CA LEU A 5 10.10 -2.73 -2.29
C LEU A 5 8.96 -2.50 -1.32
N LEU A 6 8.06 -3.47 -1.23
CA LEU A 6 6.93 -3.38 -0.32
C LEU A 6 7.38 -3.31 1.13
N LEU A 7 8.35 -4.13 1.50
CA LEU A 7 8.86 -4.13 2.85
C LEU A 7 9.48 -2.79 3.22
N THR A 8 10.24 -2.23 2.31
CA THR A 8 10.87 -0.95 2.55
C THR A 8 9.84 0.13 2.82
N ILE A 9 8.81 0.17 2.00
CA ILE A 9 7.75 1.16 2.16
C ILE A 9 6.99 0.94 3.45
N SER A 10 6.73 -0.31 3.79
CA SER A 10 6.02 -0.63 5.02
C SER A 10 6.76 -0.14 6.25
N LEU A 11 8.09 -0.29 6.24
CA LEU A 11 8.88 0.17 7.38
C LEU A 11 8.77 1.67 7.56
N ILE A 12 8.80 2.40 6.46
CA ILE A 12 8.71 3.85 6.52
C ILE A 12 7.37 4.27 7.10
N PHE A 13 6.31 3.70 6.59
CA PHE A 13 4.98 4.07 7.06
C PHE A 13 4.68 3.51 8.43
N GLY A 14 5.27 2.39 8.77
CA GLY A 14 5.09 1.82 10.08
C GLY A 14 5.53 2.76 11.18
N ALA A 15 6.65 3.42 10.96
CA ALA A 15 7.17 4.36 11.94
C ALA A 15 6.23 5.55 12.12
N THR A 16 5.59 5.98 11.04
CA THR A 16 4.70 7.13 11.10
C THR A 16 3.38 6.79 11.73
N SER A 17 2.85 5.61 11.43
CA SER A 17 1.48 5.29 11.83
C SER A 17 1.33 4.93 13.28
N VAL A 18 2.42 4.62 13.97
CA VAL A 18 2.32 4.25 15.37
C VAL A 18 1.66 5.36 16.19
N SER A 19 2.05 6.59 15.95
CA SER A 19 1.49 7.68 16.71
C SER A 19 0.03 7.96 16.37
N ALA A 20 -0.38 7.69 15.14
CA ALA A 20 -1.77 7.94 14.74
C ALA A 20 -2.72 6.94 15.34
N GLY A 21 -2.29 5.69 15.48
CA GLY A 21 -3.17 4.65 15.93
C GLY A 21 -3.58 4.76 17.38
N SER A 22 -2.83 5.51 18.19
CA SER A 22 -3.08 5.55 19.62
C SER A 22 -4.32 6.36 20.00
N HIS A 23 -4.88 7.13 19.09
CA HIS A 23 -5.98 8.03 19.42
C HIS A 23 -7.37 7.51 19.12
N SER A 24 -7.49 6.35 18.53
CA SER A 24 -8.78 5.89 18.04
C SER A 24 -9.18 4.55 18.59
N LYS A 25 -8.75 4.22 19.79
CA LYS A 25 -9.04 2.91 20.33
C LYS A 25 -10.54 2.68 20.57
N ASP A 26 -11.32 3.75 20.68
CA ASP A 26 -12.76 3.60 20.87
C ASP A 26 -13.53 3.46 19.58
N TYR A 27 -12.88 3.69 18.47
CA TYR A 27 -13.54 3.61 17.19
C TYR A 27 -13.62 2.16 16.73
N GLU A 28 -14.80 1.77 16.28
CA GLU A 28 -15.00 0.43 15.75
C GLU A 28 -15.25 0.50 14.27
N PHE A 29 -14.38 -0.13 13.52
CA PHE A 29 -14.48 -0.16 12.09
C PHE A 29 -15.48 -1.23 11.67
N PRO A 30 -16.48 -0.90 10.83
CA PRO A 30 -17.47 -1.91 10.41
C PRO A 30 -16.78 -3.08 9.70
N LYS A 31 -17.25 -4.28 9.97
CA LYS A 31 -16.65 -5.46 9.34
C LYS A 31 -16.73 -5.44 7.83
N LYS A 32 -17.82 -4.89 7.32
CA LYS A 32 -17.96 -4.77 5.87
C LYS A 32 -16.84 -3.92 5.29
N ASP A 33 -16.54 -2.81 5.96
CA ASP A 33 -15.48 -1.92 5.49
C ASP A 33 -14.12 -2.58 5.58
N CYS A 34 -13.91 -3.41 6.59
CA CYS A 34 -12.66 -4.14 6.71
C CYS A 34 -12.46 -5.08 5.53
N ARG A 35 -13.50 -5.77 5.12
CA ARG A 35 -13.38 -6.66 3.98
C ARG A 35 -13.11 -5.89 2.69
N GLU A 36 -13.78 -4.76 2.54
CA GLU A 36 -13.57 -3.94 1.35
C GLU A 36 -12.17 -3.36 1.33
N MET A 37 -11.67 -2.99 2.49
CA MET A 37 -10.31 -2.46 2.57
C MET A 37 -9.30 -3.54 2.21
N PHE A 38 -9.49 -4.74 2.72
CA PHE A 38 -8.60 -5.84 2.40
C PHE A 38 -8.56 -6.11 0.90
N ALA A 39 -9.73 -6.14 0.28
CA ALA A 39 -9.82 -6.35 -1.16
C ALA A 39 -9.17 -5.20 -1.92
N GLY A 40 -9.34 -3.98 -1.42
CA GLY A 40 -8.75 -2.81 -2.06
C GLY A 40 -7.23 -2.82 -2.00
N ILE A 41 -6.69 -3.27 -0.86
CA ILE A 41 -5.23 -3.39 -0.74
C ILE A 41 -4.71 -4.34 -1.80
N GLY A 42 -5.35 -5.49 -1.96
CA GLY A 42 -4.95 -6.44 -2.99
C GLY A 42 -5.06 -5.86 -4.38
N GLY A 43 -6.11 -5.10 -4.64
CA GLY A 43 -6.29 -4.46 -5.94
C GLY A 43 -5.21 -3.45 -6.23
N LEU A 44 -4.81 -2.67 -5.23
CA LEU A 44 -3.74 -1.70 -5.42
C LEU A 44 -2.43 -2.39 -5.74
N LEU A 45 -2.14 -3.48 -5.06
CA LEU A 45 -0.91 -4.21 -5.32
C LEU A 45 -0.93 -4.85 -6.69
N GLU A 46 -2.10 -5.29 -7.14
CA GLU A 46 -2.25 -5.83 -8.48
C GLU A 46 -1.94 -4.78 -9.53
N GLU A 47 -2.44 -3.57 -9.33
CA GLU A 47 -2.17 -2.49 -10.27
C GLU A 47 -0.70 -2.12 -10.28
N ALA A 48 -0.07 -2.11 -9.10
CA ALA A 48 1.36 -1.85 -9.04
C ALA A 48 2.14 -2.91 -9.80
N ASP A 49 1.69 -4.15 -9.72
CA ASP A 49 2.34 -5.24 -10.41
C ASP A 49 2.26 -5.09 -11.93
N LYS A 50 1.12 -4.61 -12.41
CA LYS A 50 0.97 -4.36 -13.84
C LYS A 50 1.91 -3.25 -14.30
N GLU A 51 2.08 -2.22 -13.49
CA GLU A 51 3.00 -1.15 -13.83
C GLU A 51 4.43 -1.66 -13.86
N TRP A 52 4.79 -2.53 -12.93
CA TRP A 52 6.11 -3.15 -12.93
C TRP A 52 6.37 -3.91 -14.24
N ALA A 53 5.39 -4.71 -14.65
CA ALA A 53 5.53 -5.47 -15.88
C ALA A 53 5.72 -4.56 -17.08
N TYR A 54 5.03 -3.43 -17.08
CA TYR A 54 5.18 -2.46 -18.14
C TYR A 54 6.57 -1.83 -18.14
N LEU A 55 7.06 -1.50 -16.94
CA LEU A 55 8.37 -0.89 -16.80
C LEU A 55 9.49 -1.76 -17.38
N GLU A 56 9.34 -3.07 -17.25
CA GLU A 56 10.36 -3.98 -17.73
C GLU A 56 10.48 -3.95 -19.24
N LYS A 57 9.49 -3.38 -19.93
CA LYS A 57 9.47 -3.37 -21.39
C LYS A 57 9.89 -2.05 -22.00
N ILE A 58 10.13 -1.02 -21.19
CA ILE A 58 10.47 0.29 -21.73
C ILE A 58 11.85 0.70 -21.25
N PRO A 59 12.50 1.63 -21.97
CA PRO A 59 13.86 2.03 -21.61
C PRO A 59 13.95 2.68 -20.25
N GLU A 60 14.97 2.30 -19.51
CA GLU A 60 15.25 2.88 -18.22
C GLU A 60 15.50 4.38 -18.36
N GLY A 61 14.93 5.15 -17.43
CA GLY A 61 15.14 6.57 -17.40
C GLY A 61 14.36 7.37 -18.41
N SER A 62 13.57 6.70 -19.25
CA SER A 62 12.71 7.42 -20.19
C SER A 62 11.58 8.14 -19.45
N PRO A 63 10.97 9.16 -20.07
CA PRO A 63 9.83 9.83 -19.42
C PRO A 63 8.72 8.87 -19.08
N ASP A 64 8.44 7.88 -19.93
CA ASP A 64 7.45 6.87 -19.66
C ASP A 64 7.81 6.06 -18.43
N ALA A 65 9.08 5.67 -18.32
CA ALA A 65 9.52 4.89 -17.17
C ALA A 65 9.33 5.67 -15.88
N LEU A 66 9.67 6.96 -15.90
CA LEU A 66 9.51 7.78 -14.70
C LEU A 66 8.05 7.91 -14.29
N GLU A 67 7.18 8.07 -15.28
CA GLU A 67 5.76 8.20 -15.00
C GLU A 67 5.21 6.92 -14.37
N HIS A 68 5.55 5.78 -14.93
CA HIS A 68 5.04 4.51 -14.42
C HIS A 68 5.67 4.15 -13.08
N ALA A 69 6.92 4.54 -12.85
CA ALA A 69 7.53 4.35 -11.55
C ALA A 69 6.80 5.15 -10.49
N ALA A 70 6.37 6.37 -10.83
CA ALA A 70 5.63 7.19 -9.90
C ALA A 70 4.28 6.56 -9.56
N LYS A 71 3.63 5.94 -10.54
CA LYS A 71 2.38 5.25 -10.29
C LYS A 71 2.56 4.07 -9.35
N ILE A 72 3.65 3.34 -9.52
CA ILE A 72 3.95 2.23 -8.63
C ILE A 72 4.07 2.73 -7.19
N GLN A 73 4.80 3.80 -6.99
CA GLN A 73 4.96 4.36 -5.66
C GLN A 73 3.64 4.80 -5.07
N TRP A 74 2.79 5.37 -5.91
CA TRP A 74 1.48 5.82 -5.45
C TRP A 74 0.62 4.63 -5.01
N TYR A 75 0.55 3.60 -5.84
CA TYR A 75 -0.25 2.41 -5.50
C TYR A 75 0.27 1.73 -4.26
N VAL A 76 1.57 1.53 -4.19
CA VAL A 76 2.16 0.82 -3.06
C VAL A 76 2.04 1.65 -1.78
N GLY A 77 2.19 2.97 -1.90
CA GLY A 77 2.02 3.84 -0.76
C GLY A 77 0.62 3.79 -0.19
N LEU A 78 -0.39 3.82 -1.08
CA LEU A 78 -1.76 3.69 -0.63
C LEU A 78 -2.01 2.34 0.03
N ALA A 79 -1.48 1.28 -0.58
CA ALA A 79 -1.67 -0.05 -0.02
C ALA A 79 -1.05 -0.15 1.36
N ALA A 80 0.13 0.45 1.55
CA ALA A 80 0.79 0.43 2.85
C ALA A 80 -0.03 1.19 3.89
N ASN A 81 -0.57 2.34 3.50
CA ASN A 81 -1.38 3.13 4.41
C ASN A 81 -2.64 2.38 4.82
N TYR A 82 -3.32 1.79 3.85
CA TYR A 82 -4.53 1.03 4.15
C TYR A 82 -4.22 -0.20 5.00
N THR A 83 -3.08 -0.83 4.74
CA THR A 83 -2.68 -1.97 5.55
C THR A 83 -2.49 -1.59 7.00
N THR A 84 -1.89 -0.44 7.24
CA THR A 84 -1.69 0.05 8.60
C THR A 84 -3.04 0.26 9.29
N ILE A 85 -3.98 0.88 8.59
CA ILE A 85 -5.32 1.07 9.13
C ILE A 85 -6.00 -0.26 9.39
N TYR A 86 -5.87 -1.17 8.45
CA TYR A 86 -6.46 -2.50 8.58
C TYR A 86 -5.94 -3.20 9.81
N GLU A 87 -4.63 -3.17 10.02
CA GLU A 87 -4.04 -3.83 11.17
C GLU A 87 -4.49 -3.21 12.48
N ALA A 88 -4.65 -1.89 12.48
CA ALA A 88 -5.04 -1.20 13.69
C ALA A 88 -6.49 -1.45 14.07
N PHE A 89 -7.37 -1.56 13.10
CA PHE A 89 -8.81 -1.60 13.38
C PHE A 89 -9.52 -2.87 12.96
N CYS A 90 -8.92 -3.66 12.11
CA CYS A 90 -9.59 -4.84 11.55
C CYS A 90 -8.95 -6.15 11.97
N ASP A 91 -7.67 -6.16 12.17
CA ASP A 91 -6.92 -7.38 12.48
C ASP A 91 -6.82 -7.56 13.98
N LYS A 92 -7.96 -7.74 14.62
CA LYS A 92 -7.97 -7.80 16.07
C LYS A 92 -8.19 -9.17 16.63
N ASP A 93 -8.54 -10.08 15.79
CA ASP A 93 -8.74 -11.45 16.26
C ASP A 93 -7.47 -12.25 16.22
#